data_0f1719efe5346510cae18af922fcf269
#
_entry.id   0f1719efe5346510cae18af922fcf269
#
_cell.length_a   1.000
_cell.length_b   1.000
_cell.length_c   1.000
_cell.angle_alpha   90.00
_cell.angle_beta   90.00
_cell.angle_gamma   90.00
#
_symmetry.space_group_name_H-M   'P 1'
#
loop_
_entity.id
_entity.type
_entity.pdbx_description
1 polymer ?
#
loop_
_entity_poly.entity_id
_entity_poly.type
_entity_poly.pdbx_seq_one_letter_code
_entity_poly.pdbx_strand_id
1 'polypeptide(L)'
;TSLLVLVTVAGCHQVPSTRKQATVPPSEQLEQTASIAAATRYLKRRCNRSDLPDDQAILNGVNRIANGKGWQSLTQEDIRKHSDEINERLARDSTPEHIKCSEFNRLLVPFIGELLAGTSR
;
A
#
# COMPACT_ATOMS: atom_id res chain seq x y z
N THR A 1 -42.43 -4.09 -29.94
CA THR A 1 -42.09 -4.20 -29.73
C THR A 1 -41.13 -4.24 -28.97
N SER A 2 -40.62 -4.35 -28.69
CA SER A 2 -39.88 -4.41 -28.03
C SER A 2 -39.15 -4.37 -27.25
N LEU A 3 -38.70 -4.39 -26.93
CA LEU A 3 -38.02 -4.34 -26.25
C LEU A 3 -37.29 -4.41 -25.52
N LEU A 4 -36.75 -4.38 -25.20
CA LEU A 4 -36.08 -4.40 -24.53
C LEU A 4 -35.37 -4.53 -23.79
N VAL A 5 -34.82 -4.55 -23.47
CA VAL A 5 -34.22 -4.63 -22.77
C VAL A 5 -33.49 -4.59 -22.08
N LEU A 6 -33.02 -4.53 -21.78
CA LEU A 6 -32.37 -4.45 -21.08
C LEU A 6 -31.66 -4.54 -20.30
N VAL A 7 -31.26 -4.55 -20.00
CA VAL A 7 -30.65 -4.57 -19.23
C VAL A 7 -29.97 -4.68 -18.54
N THR A 8 -29.52 -4.81 -18.26
CA THR A 8 -28.89 -4.89 -17.53
C THR A 8 -28.12 -4.88 -16.89
N VAL A 9 -27.67 -4.82 -16.61
CA VAL A 9 -26.91 -4.75 -15.93
C VAL A 9 -26.33 -4.76 -15.18
N ALA A 10 -26.03 -4.77 -14.89
CA ALA A 10 -25.46 -4.70 -14.12
C ALA A 10 -24.87 -4.77 -13.28
N GLY A 11 -24.72 -4.92 -13.09
CA GLY A 11 -24.13 -4.86 -12.19
C GLY A 11 -23.51 -5.28 -11.56
N CYS A 12 -23.07 -5.49 -11.63
CA CYS A 12 -22.43 -5.79 -11.02
C CYS A 12 -21.74 -5.54 -10.36
N HIS A 13 -21.57 -5.24 -10.33
CA HIS A 13 -20.83 -4.87 -9.66
C HIS A 13 -20.86 -4.72 -8.50
N GLN A 14 -21.17 -4.63 -8.29
CA GLN A 14 -21.13 -4.33 -7.26
C GLN A 14 -21.21 -4.84 -6.32
N VAL A 15 -21.42 -5.14 -6.42
CA VAL A 15 -21.61 -5.50 -5.59
C VAL A 15 -21.23 -5.98 -4.79
N PRO A 16 -20.88 -6.25 -4.85
CA PRO A 16 -20.56 -6.70 -4.08
C PRO A 16 -20.08 -6.46 -3.13
N SER A 17 -19.86 -6.08 -3.17
CA SER A 17 -19.42 -5.74 -2.40
C SER A 17 -19.66 -5.72 -1.33
N THR A 18 -20.02 -5.72 -1.21
CA THR A 18 -20.38 -5.56 -0.15
C THR A 18 -20.25 -6.58 0.68
N ARG A 19 -20.28 -7.28 0.62
CA ARG A 19 -20.28 -8.12 1.34
C ARG A 19 -19.27 -8.55 1.82
N LYS A 20 -18.74 -8.60 1.81
CA LYS A 20 -18.01 -9.00 2.30
C LYS A 20 -17.00 -8.63 2.30
N GLN A 21 -16.75 -8.01 2.54
CA GLN A 21 -15.87 -7.63 2.66
C GLN A 21 -15.07 -8.26 2.54
N ALA A 22 -15.44 -8.14 2.14
CA ALA A 22 -14.75 -8.92 1.69
C ALA A 22 -13.40 -9.13 2.00
N THR A 23 -12.99 -10.21 1.82
CA THR A 23 -11.69 -10.64 2.20
C THR A 23 -10.69 -10.37 1.12
N VAL A 24 -9.65 -9.65 1.46
CA VAL A 24 -8.54 -9.45 0.53
C VAL A 24 -7.66 -10.69 0.60
N PRO A 25 -7.31 -11.30 -0.54
CA PRO A 25 -6.45 -12.48 -0.51
C PRO A 25 -5.09 -12.19 0.09
N PRO A 26 -4.44 -13.18 0.72
CA PRO A 26 -3.15 -12.94 1.36
C PRO A 26 -2.08 -12.37 0.42
N SER A 27 -2.04 -12.82 -0.83
CA SER A 27 -1.05 -12.28 -1.77
C SER A 27 -1.28 -10.80 -2.02
N GLU A 28 -2.52 -10.38 -2.08
CA GLU A 28 -2.83 -8.97 -2.28
C GLU A 28 -2.60 -8.17 -1.01
N GLN A 29 -2.87 -8.76 0.15
CA GLN A 29 -2.53 -8.13 1.42
C GLN A 29 -1.03 -7.82 1.47
N LEU A 30 -0.22 -8.79 1.07
CA LEU A 30 1.22 -8.61 1.06
C LEU A 30 1.63 -7.55 0.06
N GLU A 31 1.03 -7.56 -1.13
CA GLU A 31 1.37 -6.58 -2.15
C GLU A 31 1.05 -5.16 -1.66
N GLN A 32 -0.11 -4.96 -1.09
CA GLN A 32 -0.49 -3.62 -0.62
C GLN A 32 0.40 -3.16 0.53
N THR A 33 0.65 -4.06 1.47
CA THR A 33 1.45 -3.71 2.64
C THR A 33 2.89 -3.42 2.25
N ALA A 34 3.45 -4.27 1.39
CA ALA A 34 4.82 -4.08 0.94
C ALA A 34 4.94 -2.83 0.08
N SER A 35 3.90 -2.47 -0.64
CA SER A 35 3.93 -1.26 -1.46
C SER A 35 4.01 -0.01 -0.58
N ILE A 36 3.29 -0.01 0.55
CA ILE A 36 3.39 1.11 1.49
C ILE A 36 4.81 1.19 2.04
N ALA A 37 5.38 0.05 2.41
CA ALA A 37 6.75 0.03 2.93
C ALA A 37 7.74 0.51 1.87
N ALA A 38 7.59 0.04 0.64
CA ALA A 38 8.50 0.41 -0.43
C ALA A 38 8.41 1.90 -0.74
N ALA A 39 7.20 2.43 -0.81
CA ALA A 39 7.01 3.85 -1.10
C ALA A 39 7.61 4.71 0.02
N THR A 40 7.42 4.29 1.27
CA THR A 40 7.97 5.04 2.40
C THR A 40 9.49 5.03 2.37
N ARG A 41 10.07 3.87 2.11
CA ARG A 41 11.53 3.76 2.03
C ARG A 41 12.08 4.57 0.87
N TYR A 42 11.36 4.58 -0.25
CA TYR A 42 11.77 5.38 -1.40
C TYR A 42 11.76 6.87 -1.04
N LEU A 43 10.69 7.33 -0.39
CA LEU A 43 10.60 8.73 0.01
C LEU A 43 11.77 9.12 0.90
N LYS A 44 12.10 8.26 1.85
CA LYS A 44 13.19 8.56 2.77
C LYS A 44 14.52 8.66 2.05
N ARG A 45 14.78 7.73 1.13
CA ARG A 45 16.08 7.63 0.49
C ARG A 45 16.25 8.57 -0.69
N ARG A 46 15.18 8.80 -1.44
CA ARG A 46 15.30 9.48 -2.72
C ARG A 46 14.54 10.79 -2.79
N CYS A 47 13.73 11.10 -1.79
CA CYS A 47 12.82 12.26 -1.86
C CYS A 47 13.02 13.24 -0.72
N ASN A 48 14.15 13.16 -0.05
CA ASN A 48 14.49 14.11 1.00
C ASN A 48 13.55 14.10 2.20
N ARG A 49 12.93 12.97 2.46
CA ARG A 49 12.04 12.85 3.61
C ARG A 49 12.82 12.29 4.80
N SER A 50 13.77 13.07 5.27
CA SER A 50 14.58 12.65 6.42
C SER A 50 13.79 12.61 7.73
N ASP A 51 12.58 13.16 7.72
CA ASP A 51 11.69 13.06 8.87
C ASP A 51 11.14 11.64 9.04
N LEU A 52 11.23 10.80 8.02
CA LEU A 52 10.72 9.44 8.12
C LEU A 52 11.71 8.56 8.89
N PRO A 53 11.19 7.55 9.60
CA PRO A 53 12.06 6.72 10.45
C PRO A 53 12.90 5.75 9.64
N ASP A 54 13.76 5.01 10.34
CA ASP A 54 14.60 4.02 9.68
C ASP A 54 13.77 2.83 9.20
N ASP A 55 14.44 1.93 8.46
CA ASP A 55 13.75 0.81 7.82
C ASP A 55 12.99 -0.06 8.80
N GLN A 56 13.59 -0.35 9.95
CA GLN A 56 12.92 -1.20 10.94
C GLN A 56 11.66 -0.54 11.46
N ALA A 57 11.73 0.74 11.74
CA ALA A 57 10.56 1.47 12.22
C ALA A 57 9.49 1.57 11.16
N ILE A 58 9.89 1.70 9.88
CA ILE A 58 8.93 1.69 8.79
C ILE A 58 8.22 0.36 8.74
N LEU A 59 8.96 -0.74 8.85
CA LEU A 59 8.33 -2.06 8.84
C LEU A 59 7.38 -2.24 10.02
N ASN A 60 7.78 -1.74 11.19
CA ASN A 60 6.90 -1.81 12.36
C ASN A 60 5.61 -1.04 12.11
N GLY A 61 5.72 0.15 11.54
CA GLY A 61 4.55 0.97 11.26
C GLY A 61 3.64 0.32 10.23
N VAL A 62 4.22 -0.25 9.18
CA VAL A 62 3.44 -0.94 8.16
C VAL A 62 2.75 -2.16 8.74
N ASN A 63 3.44 -2.86 9.64
CA ASN A 63 2.85 -4.00 10.29
C ASN A 63 1.64 -3.60 11.14
N ARG A 64 1.72 -2.44 11.81
CA ARG A 64 0.57 -1.93 12.57
C ARG A 64 -0.59 -1.60 11.64
N ILE A 65 -0.29 -1.05 10.46
CA ILE A 65 -1.33 -0.77 9.47
C ILE A 65 -2.02 -2.06 9.06
N ALA A 66 -1.24 -3.10 8.77
CA ALA A 66 -1.81 -4.38 8.39
C ALA A 66 -2.67 -4.96 9.50
N ASN A 67 -2.17 -4.89 10.73
CA ASN A 67 -2.94 -5.38 11.87
C ASN A 67 -4.25 -4.63 12.03
N GLY A 68 -4.24 -3.32 11.79
CA GLY A 68 -5.45 -2.53 11.87
C GLY A 68 -6.49 -2.93 10.84
N LYS A 69 -6.04 -3.53 9.73
CA LYS A 69 -6.95 -4.05 8.71
C LYS A 69 -7.34 -5.49 8.97
N GLY A 70 -6.83 -6.10 10.04
CA GLY A 70 -7.10 -7.49 10.32
C GLY A 70 -6.22 -8.46 9.57
N TRP A 71 -5.18 -7.99 8.93
CA TRP A 71 -4.26 -8.82 8.13
C TRP A 71 -3.09 -9.25 9.01
N GLN A 72 -3.30 -10.28 9.80
CA GLN A 72 -2.34 -10.65 10.81
C GLN A 72 -1.47 -11.84 10.43
N SER A 73 -1.67 -12.40 9.26
CA SER A 73 -0.85 -13.52 8.81
C SER A 73 0.43 -13.09 8.12
N LEU A 74 0.59 -11.79 7.86
CA LEU A 74 1.78 -11.29 7.19
C LEU A 74 2.93 -11.18 8.19
N THR A 75 4.11 -11.64 7.79
CA THR A 75 5.30 -11.48 8.61
C THR A 75 6.07 -10.27 8.15
N GLN A 76 6.80 -9.65 9.07
CA GLN A 76 7.64 -8.52 8.70
C GLN A 76 8.70 -8.91 7.69
N GLU A 77 9.20 -10.14 7.80
CA GLU A 77 10.20 -10.61 6.85
C GLU A 77 9.66 -10.67 5.43
N ASP A 78 8.43 -11.17 5.28
CA ASP A 78 7.82 -11.23 3.95
C ASP A 78 7.57 -9.82 3.43
N ILE A 79 7.12 -8.93 4.28
CA ILE A 79 6.88 -7.55 3.88
C ILE A 79 8.18 -6.89 3.43
N ARG A 80 9.25 -7.09 4.19
CA ARG A 80 10.54 -6.50 3.86
C ARG A 80 11.05 -7.02 2.53
N LYS A 81 10.98 -8.33 2.35
CA LYS A 81 11.48 -8.96 1.16
C LYS A 81 10.72 -8.48 -0.08
N HIS A 82 9.41 -8.44 0.04
CA HIS A 82 8.61 -8.01 -1.08
C HIS A 82 8.81 -6.52 -1.37
N SER A 83 8.97 -5.72 -0.31
CA SER A 83 9.23 -4.30 -0.52
C SER A 83 10.59 -4.06 -1.16
N ASP A 84 11.59 -4.91 -0.87
CA ASP A 84 12.88 -4.82 -1.56
C ASP A 84 12.70 -5.04 -3.05
N GLU A 85 11.89 -6.02 -3.43
CA GLU A 85 11.63 -6.29 -4.84
C GLU A 85 10.92 -5.12 -5.52
N ILE A 86 9.97 -4.52 -4.82
CA ILE A 86 9.29 -3.36 -5.37
C ILE A 86 10.26 -2.20 -5.56
N ASN A 87 11.14 -1.98 -4.57
CA ASN A 87 12.12 -0.90 -4.68
C ASN A 87 13.07 -1.12 -5.85
N GLU A 88 13.42 -2.36 -6.14
CA GLU A 88 14.25 -2.64 -7.30
C GLU A 88 13.53 -2.26 -8.59
N ARG A 89 12.25 -2.58 -8.67
CA ARG A 89 11.47 -2.19 -9.85
C ARG A 89 11.36 -0.67 -9.96
N LEU A 90 11.18 0.00 -8.82
CA LEU A 90 11.09 1.46 -8.83
C LEU A 90 12.41 2.10 -9.29
N ALA A 91 13.53 1.49 -8.94
CA ALA A 91 14.82 2.02 -9.35
C ALA A 91 15.01 1.94 -10.87
N ARG A 92 14.37 0.92 -11.48
CA ARG A 92 14.48 0.75 -12.93
C ARG A 92 13.37 1.45 -13.70
N ASP A 93 12.37 1.95 -13.00
CA ASP A 93 11.26 2.65 -13.64
C ASP A 93 11.74 4.01 -14.13
N SER A 94 11.47 4.30 -15.40
CA SER A 94 11.97 5.51 -16.04
C SER A 94 11.17 6.76 -15.70
N THR A 95 10.11 6.66 -14.94
CA THR A 95 9.37 7.83 -14.50
C THR A 95 10.32 8.80 -13.78
N PRO A 96 10.26 10.11 -14.08
CA PRO A 96 11.15 11.05 -13.39
C PRO A 96 10.99 11.00 -11.88
N GLU A 97 12.10 11.19 -11.20
CA GLU A 97 12.11 11.03 -9.75
C GLU A 97 11.16 11.98 -9.05
N HIS A 98 11.06 13.23 -9.52
CA HIS A 98 10.17 14.18 -8.85
C HIS A 98 8.71 13.75 -8.98
N ILE A 99 8.36 13.05 -10.06
CA ILE A 99 7.00 12.51 -10.21
C ILE A 99 6.77 11.37 -9.22
N LYS A 100 7.75 10.46 -9.12
CA LYS A 100 7.64 9.37 -8.15
C LYS A 100 7.49 9.91 -6.74
N CYS A 101 8.30 10.91 -6.39
CA CYS A 101 8.24 11.49 -5.06
C CYS A 101 6.87 12.11 -4.80
N SER A 102 6.33 12.83 -5.76
CA SER A 102 5.03 13.47 -5.62
C SER A 102 3.93 12.43 -5.43
N GLU A 103 3.97 11.38 -6.23
CA GLU A 103 2.96 10.34 -6.15
C GLU A 103 3.01 9.61 -4.80
N PHE A 104 4.22 9.29 -4.36
CA PHE A 104 4.36 8.55 -3.10
C PHE A 104 4.00 9.42 -1.91
N ASN A 105 4.31 10.72 -1.96
CA ASN A 105 3.88 11.61 -0.90
C ASN A 105 2.37 11.63 -0.77
N ARG A 106 1.67 11.65 -1.90
CA ARG A 106 0.22 11.64 -1.89
C ARG A 106 -0.33 10.31 -1.40
N LEU A 107 0.27 9.22 -1.86
CA LEU A 107 -0.17 7.88 -1.49
C LEU A 107 -0.11 7.66 0.01
N LEU A 108 0.90 8.21 0.67
CA LEU A 108 1.14 7.92 2.07
C LEU A 108 0.37 8.80 3.03
N VAL A 109 -0.35 9.81 2.53
CA VAL A 109 -1.07 10.72 3.41
C VAL A 109 -1.93 9.97 4.44
N PRO A 110 -2.74 8.96 4.05
CA PRO A 110 -3.57 8.28 5.04
C PRO A 110 -2.79 7.43 6.03
N PHE A 111 -1.53 7.16 5.77
CA PHE A 111 -0.76 6.23 6.61
C PHE A 111 0.33 6.92 7.41
N ILE A 112 0.56 8.21 7.16
CA ILE A 112 1.75 8.86 7.70
C ILE A 112 1.75 8.88 9.23
N GLY A 113 0.59 9.01 9.83
CA GLY A 113 0.50 9.02 11.29
C GLY A 113 1.00 7.73 11.90
N GLU A 114 0.60 6.61 11.33
CA GLU A 114 1.05 5.31 11.80
C GLU A 114 2.55 5.13 11.56
N LEU A 115 3.02 5.59 10.41
CA LEU A 115 4.43 5.42 10.07
C LEU A 115 5.33 6.23 11.00
N LEU A 116 4.87 7.39 11.43
CA LEU A 116 5.64 8.23 12.32
C LEU A 116 5.46 7.89 13.79
N ALA A 117 4.44 7.11 14.13
CA ALA A 117 4.12 6.83 15.53
C ALA A 117 5.30 6.18 16.26
N GLY A 118 6.06 5.35 15.55
CA GLY A 118 7.19 4.66 16.14
C GLY A 118 8.34 5.58 16.52
N THR A 119 8.40 6.76 15.92
CA THR A 119 9.50 7.69 16.18
C THR A 119 9.23 8.62 17.33
N SER A 120 8.01 8.65 17.83
CA SER A 120 7.69 9.57 18.92
C SER A 120 7.91 8.94 20.28
N ARG A 121 8.51 7.77 20.32
CA ARG A 121 8.79 7.15 21.59
C ARG A 121 10.20 7.23 21.99
#